data_ab04e85d6d9b03a11e87385a9f19df95
#
_entry.id   ab04e85d6d9b03a11e87385a9f19df95
#
_cell.length_a   1.000
_cell.length_b   1.000
_cell.length_c   1.000
_cell.angle_alpha   90.00
_cell.angle_beta   90.00
_cell.angle_gamma   90.00
#
_symmetry.space_group_name_H-M   'P 1'
#
loop_
_entity.id
_entity.type
_entity.pdbx_description
1 polymer ?
#
loop_
_entity_poly.entity_id
_entity_poly.type
_entity_poly.pdbx_seq_one_letter_code
_entity_poly.pdbx_strand_id
1 'polypeptide(L)'
;RIDADNLVSRHVSIFGMSGSGKTVMVRRIMDELLKKKYPMLVLDIHGDYLGFIQKQKKLYPKNEVKLFYPNLSVSSEDKEIIYTLIDKLGNSLTDPQKDFLSSLLEKVKYEGGSLLKYIELLVRRAREFAKDPTKFSKSVRPASMYVVVRSLGQVVKKLKNMEQTNFRHRQKMSKLKFEELPDAATEPEKIINKGQLSILYLKGYENLPASAIVSILLENLFKHRQEVEEEIPPFLTIIEEAHNFIPSRSEDKDNLPSVETIRKVITEGRKFGTGVMIISQRPSRLDETIASQCNSQIVFRMVNQKDQRATTRDSETLSVDDSKQLPNLANGQGIISGQVVNFSLPVQIKFDADLINDDIGNENFITAVENWDDKESVKQRKKFAKDFSNITSIDRRRANW
;
A
#
# COMPACT_ATOMS: atom_id res chain seq x y z
N ARG A 1 6.06 -29.09 -8.35
CA ARG A 1 5.48 -27.86 -8.95
C ARG A 1 4.29 -27.42 -8.10
N ILE A 2 4.22 -26.16 -7.74
CA ILE A 2 3.03 -25.56 -7.13
C ILE A 2 2.11 -25.14 -8.28
N ASP A 3 0.83 -25.44 -8.15
CA ASP A 3 -0.17 -24.99 -9.10
C ASP A 3 -0.35 -23.47 -8.97
N ALA A 4 -0.09 -22.76 -10.06
CA ALA A 4 -0.19 -21.30 -10.08
C ALA A 4 -1.65 -20.83 -9.93
N ASP A 5 -2.62 -21.58 -10.46
CA ASP A 5 -4.03 -21.22 -10.37
C ASP A 5 -4.54 -21.32 -8.92
N ASN A 6 -4.15 -22.37 -8.20
CA ASN A 6 -4.44 -22.49 -6.77
C ASN A 6 -3.75 -21.40 -5.93
N LEU A 7 -2.56 -20.95 -6.35
CA LEU A 7 -1.83 -19.91 -5.64
C LEU A 7 -2.47 -18.53 -5.81
N VAL A 8 -2.96 -18.19 -7.00
CA VAL A 8 -3.53 -16.86 -7.28
C VAL A 8 -5.03 -16.76 -7.04
N SER A 9 -5.76 -17.89 -7.15
CA SER A 9 -7.22 -17.92 -6.93
C SER A 9 -7.60 -18.07 -5.46
N ARG A 10 -6.63 -18.40 -4.60
CA ARG A 10 -6.83 -18.63 -3.16
C ARG A 10 -5.81 -17.78 -2.40
N HIS A 11 -6.23 -17.14 -1.31
CA HIS A 11 -5.35 -16.28 -0.55
C HIS A 11 -4.19 -17.07 0.07
N VAL A 12 -3.00 -16.47 0.05
CA VAL A 12 -1.77 -17.11 0.53
C VAL A 12 -1.11 -16.24 1.59
N SER A 13 -0.59 -16.86 2.64
CA SER A 13 0.26 -16.19 3.62
C SER A 13 1.71 -16.68 3.53
N ILE A 14 2.66 -15.75 3.68
CA ILE A 14 4.09 -16.05 3.73
C ILE A 14 4.67 -15.47 5.01
N PHE A 15 5.09 -16.34 5.91
CA PHE A 15 5.56 -15.98 7.24
C PHE A 15 7.00 -16.40 7.49
N GLY A 16 7.69 -15.68 8.36
CA GLY A 16 9.06 -16.03 8.80
C GLY A 16 9.84 -14.80 9.26
N MET A 17 10.91 -15.01 9.98
CA MET A 17 11.76 -13.93 10.48
C MET A 17 12.50 -13.18 9.36
N SER A 18 13.11 -12.03 9.69
CA SER A 18 13.95 -11.28 8.74
C SER A 18 15.13 -12.16 8.27
N GLY A 19 15.45 -12.09 6.97
CA GLY A 19 16.54 -12.87 6.36
C GLY A 19 16.25 -14.36 6.16
N SER A 20 15.05 -14.86 6.48
CA SER A 20 14.71 -16.29 6.33
C SER A 20 14.43 -16.73 4.89
N GLY A 21 14.24 -15.81 3.94
CA GLY A 21 14.00 -16.11 2.52
C GLY A 21 12.62 -15.68 1.99
N LYS A 22 11.76 -15.03 2.79
CA LYS A 22 10.42 -14.58 2.36
C LYS A 22 10.44 -13.79 1.05
N THR A 23 11.19 -12.68 1.01
CA THR A 23 11.25 -11.81 -0.16
C THR A 23 11.84 -12.51 -1.39
N VAL A 24 12.76 -13.46 -1.20
CA VAL A 24 13.29 -14.30 -2.29
C VAL A 24 12.18 -15.18 -2.87
N MET A 25 11.36 -15.81 -2.01
CA MET A 25 10.22 -16.63 -2.43
C MET A 25 9.20 -15.78 -3.19
N VAL A 26 8.85 -14.62 -2.68
CA VAL A 26 7.88 -13.72 -3.33
C VAL A 26 8.37 -13.28 -4.71
N ARG A 27 9.63 -12.85 -4.82
CA ARG A 27 10.23 -12.51 -6.12
C ARG A 27 10.19 -13.67 -7.12
N ARG A 28 10.40 -14.89 -6.64
CA ARG A 28 10.32 -16.10 -7.47
C ARG A 28 8.89 -16.36 -7.95
N ILE A 29 7.90 -16.20 -7.07
CA ILE A 29 6.48 -16.31 -7.44
C ILE A 29 6.12 -15.22 -8.46
N MET A 30 6.53 -13.97 -8.21
CA MET A 30 6.27 -12.86 -9.12
C MET A 30 6.89 -13.09 -10.51
N ASP A 31 8.13 -13.62 -10.58
CA ASP A 31 8.80 -13.96 -11.83
C ASP A 31 8.01 -15.02 -12.63
N GLU A 32 7.56 -16.08 -11.97
CA GLU A 32 6.75 -17.14 -12.62
C GLU A 32 5.38 -16.61 -13.09
N LEU A 33 4.75 -15.69 -12.35
CA LEU A 33 3.49 -15.07 -12.73
C LEU A 33 3.68 -14.07 -13.89
N LEU A 34 4.80 -13.33 -13.93
CA LEU A 34 5.13 -12.44 -15.05
C LEU A 34 5.35 -13.20 -16.35
N LYS A 35 5.95 -14.39 -16.30
CA LYS A 35 6.05 -15.29 -17.46
C LYS A 35 4.69 -15.68 -18.04
N LYS A 36 3.71 -15.81 -17.17
CA LYS A 36 2.31 -16.10 -17.53
C LYS A 36 1.49 -14.86 -17.87
N LYS A 37 2.09 -13.66 -17.79
CA LYS A 37 1.43 -12.34 -17.94
C LYS A 37 0.28 -12.14 -16.95
N TYR A 38 0.39 -12.71 -15.74
CA TYR A 38 -0.60 -12.54 -14.69
C TYR A 38 -0.41 -11.18 -14.00
N PRO A 39 -1.46 -10.35 -13.87
CA PRO A 39 -1.35 -9.03 -13.28
C PRO A 39 -1.10 -9.09 -11.77
N MET A 40 -0.29 -8.17 -11.28
CA MET A 40 0.02 -8.07 -9.85
C MET A 40 0.06 -6.64 -9.38
N LEU A 41 -0.48 -6.40 -8.17
CA LEU A 41 -0.31 -5.17 -7.40
C LEU A 41 0.48 -5.47 -6.15
N VAL A 42 1.59 -4.78 -5.93
CA VAL A 42 2.44 -4.92 -4.73
C VAL A 42 2.34 -3.67 -3.87
N LEU A 43 2.07 -3.85 -2.59
CA LEU A 43 2.16 -2.81 -1.57
C LEU A 43 3.54 -2.92 -0.90
N ASP A 44 4.48 -2.06 -1.32
CA ASP A 44 5.90 -2.15 -0.95
C ASP A 44 6.27 -1.09 0.11
N ILE A 45 6.31 -1.49 1.37
CA ILE A 45 6.64 -0.62 2.51
C ILE A 45 8.15 -0.34 2.64
N HIS A 46 9.00 -1.28 2.23
CA HIS A 46 10.44 -1.17 2.46
C HIS A 46 11.23 -0.73 1.22
N GLY A 47 10.63 -0.84 0.04
CA GLY A 47 11.31 -0.62 -1.23
C GLY A 47 12.16 -1.82 -1.65
N ASP A 48 11.77 -3.01 -1.22
CA ASP A 48 12.52 -4.26 -1.43
C ASP A 48 12.42 -4.77 -2.88
N TYR A 49 11.45 -4.26 -3.65
CA TYR A 49 11.21 -4.72 -5.02
C TYR A 49 11.84 -3.83 -6.10
N LEU A 50 12.47 -2.69 -5.74
CA LEU A 50 13.06 -1.78 -6.73
C LEU A 50 14.14 -2.46 -7.58
N GLY A 51 15.04 -3.24 -6.95
CA GLY A 51 16.06 -4.00 -7.66
C GLY A 51 15.49 -5.09 -8.57
N PHE A 52 14.43 -5.76 -8.12
CA PHE A 52 13.68 -6.72 -8.93
C PHE A 52 13.06 -6.06 -10.16
N ILE A 53 12.40 -4.91 -10.00
CA ILE A 53 11.77 -4.17 -11.12
C ILE A 53 12.77 -3.86 -12.23
N GLN A 54 13.95 -3.37 -11.89
CA GLN A 54 14.97 -3.02 -12.88
C GLN A 54 15.43 -4.22 -13.69
N LYS A 55 15.56 -5.39 -13.07
CA LYS A 55 15.88 -6.64 -13.75
C LYS A 55 14.74 -7.09 -14.65
N GLN A 56 13.49 -7.04 -14.13
CA GLN A 56 12.32 -7.49 -14.89
C GLN A 56 12.09 -6.68 -16.17
N LYS A 57 12.29 -5.37 -16.15
CA LYS A 57 12.24 -4.53 -17.37
C LYS A 57 13.20 -5.00 -18.45
N LYS A 58 14.35 -5.56 -18.08
CA LYS A 58 15.32 -6.13 -19.01
C LYS A 58 14.96 -7.54 -19.48
N LEU A 59 14.47 -8.38 -18.56
CA LEU A 59 14.14 -9.78 -18.83
C LEU A 59 12.83 -9.93 -19.62
N TYR A 60 11.84 -9.09 -19.33
CA TYR A 60 10.50 -9.13 -19.91
C TYR A 60 10.09 -7.78 -20.48
N PRO A 61 10.70 -7.32 -21.59
CA PRO A 61 10.43 -5.99 -22.17
C PRO A 61 8.98 -5.84 -22.68
N LYS A 62 8.24 -6.94 -22.82
CA LYS A 62 6.82 -6.94 -23.21
C LYS A 62 5.86 -6.82 -22.02
N ASN A 63 6.37 -6.93 -20.79
CA ASN A 63 5.57 -6.76 -19.59
C ASN A 63 5.66 -5.30 -19.15
N GLU A 64 4.53 -4.76 -18.72
CA GLU A 64 4.49 -3.41 -18.22
C GLU A 64 4.80 -3.40 -16.71
N VAL A 65 5.79 -2.64 -16.31
CA VAL A 65 6.16 -2.49 -14.89
C VAL A 65 5.98 -1.03 -14.51
N LYS A 66 5.00 -0.77 -13.63
CA LYS A 66 4.65 0.57 -13.15
C LYS A 66 4.93 0.68 -11.66
N LEU A 67 5.43 1.83 -11.29
CA LEU A 67 5.67 2.18 -9.89
C LEU A 67 4.77 3.39 -9.56
N PHE A 68 4.00 3.37 -8.48
CA PHE A 68 3.08 4.43 -8.08
C PHE A 68 3.44 4.99 -6.71
N TYR A 69 3.19 6.29 -6.51
CA TYR A 69 3.16 6.87 -5.17
C TYR A 69 1.75 6.76 -4.59
N PRO A 70 1.61 6.76 -3.25
CA PRO A 70 0.30 6.76 -2.61
C PRO A 70 -0.33 8.17 -2.69
N ASN A 71 -0.63 8.61 -3.90
CA ASN A 71 -1.32 9.86 -4.20
C ASN A 71 -2.48 9.58 -5.14
N LEU A 72 -3.52 10.37 -5.07
CA LEU A 72 -4.72 10.24 -5.90
C LEU A 72 -4.88 11.49 -6.75
N SER A 73 -5.11 11.28 -8.04
CA SER A 73 -5.65 12.31 -8.92
C SER A 73 -7.17 12.21 -8.90
N VAL A 74 -7.83 13.29 -8.54
CA VAL A 74 -9.29 13.32 -8.33
C VAL A 74 -9.93 14.51 -9.01
N SER A 75 -11.23 14.38 -9.31
CA SER A 75 -12.11 15.44 -9.78
C SER A 75 -13.30 15.64 -8.82
N SER A 76 -14.18 16.59 -9.13
CA SER A 76 -15.44 16.76 -8.39
C SER A 76 -16.45 15.62 -8.64
N GLU A 77 -16.17 14.72 -9.56
CA GLU A 77 -17.01 13.53 -9.83
C GLU A 77 -16.69 12.40 -8.84
N ASP A 78 -15.45 12.38 -8.29
CA ASP A 78 -14.98 11.39 -7.33
C ASP A 78 -15.50 11.65 -5.89
N LYS A 79 -16.75 12.06 -5.72
CA LYS A 79 -17.32 12.48 -4.43
C LYS A 79 -17.24 11.41 -3.37
N GLU A 80 -17.49 10.15 -3.70
CA GLU A 80 -17.45 9.02 -2.77
C GLU A 80 -16.03 8.80 -2.23
N ILE A 81 -15.03 8.85 -3.12
CA ILE A 81 -13.61 8.72 -2.75
C ILE A 81 -13.21 9.86 -1.80
N ILE A 82 -13.59 11.09 -2.14
CA ILE A 82 -13.27 12.27 -1.33
C ILE A 82 -13.95 12.20 0.04
N TYR A 83 -15.23 11.83 0.06
CA TYR A 83 -16.00 11.67 1.30
C TYR A 83 -15.36 10.60 2.19
N THR A 84 -15.07 9.43 1.63
CA THR A 84 -14.43 8.31 2.32
C THR A 84 -13.06 8.71 2.89
N LEU A 85 -12.26 9.45 2.12
CA LEU A 85 -10.97 9.93 2.57
C LEU A 85 -11.09 10.91 3.74
N ILE A 86 -12.05 11.85 3.67
CA ILE A 86 -12.28 12.82 4.74
C ILE A 86 -12.75 12.11 6.02
N ASP A 87 -13.64 11.13 5.89
CA ASP A 87 -14.11 10.32 7.01
C ASP A 87 -12.97 9.52 7.67
N LYS A 88 -12.12 8.90 6.86
CA LYS A 88 -11.00 8.07 7.33
C LYS A 88 -9.81 8.88 7.88
N LEU A 89 -9.51 10.04 7.31
CA LEU A 89 -8.37 10.86 7.71
C LEU A 89 -8.72 12.06 8.59
N GLY A 90 -9.97 12.46 8.61
CA GLY A 90 -10.46 13.59 9.39
C GLY A 90 -10.89 13.20 10.80
N ASN A 91 -11.72 14.06 11.40
CA ASN A 91 -12.45 13.73 12.62
C ASN A 91 -13.76 13.04 12.27
N SER A 92 -14.25 12.19 13.16
CA SER A 92 -15.61 11.65 13.06
C SER A 92 -16.65 12.78 13.01
N LEU A 93 -17.52 12.72 12.00
CA LEU A 93 -18.55 13.73 11.75
C LEU A 93 -19.93 13.21 12.16
N THR A 94 -20.72 14.08 12.78
CA THR A 94 -22.15 13.83 13.05
C THR A 94 -22.98 14.00 11.79
N ASP A 95 -24.23 13.49 11.76
CA ASP A 95 -25.07 13.55 10.55
C ASP A 95 -25.24 14.96 10.00
N PRO A 96 -25.51 16.03 10.80
CA PRO A 96 -25.59 17.39 10.24
C PRO A 96 -24.27 17.90 9.64
N GLN A 97 -23.12 17.39 10.11
CA GLN A 97 -21.81 17.72 9.55
C GLN A 97 -21.55 16.95 8.27
N LYS A 98 -21.98 15.70 8.18
CA LYS A 98 -21.95 14.88 6.97
C LYS A 98 -22.82 15.48 5.87
N ASP A 99 -24.02 15.94 6.18
CA ASP A 99 -24.93 16.63 5.26
C ASP A 99 -24.29 17.92 4.71
N PHE A 100 -23.64 18.69 5.58
CA PHE A 100 -22.91 19.86 5.13
C PHE A 100 -21.76 19.50 4.18
N LEU A 101 -20.97 18.47 4.52
CA LEU A 101 -19.87 18.00 3.70
C LEU A 101 -20.35 17.52 2.32
N SER A 102 -21.42 16.72 2.29
CA SER A 102 -22.04 16.23 1.03
C SER A 102 -22.49 17.38 0.16
N SER A 103 -23.21 18.34 0.74
CA SER A 103 -23.65 19.54 0.01
C SER A 103 -22.49 20.44 -0.44
N LEU A 104 -21.39 20.48 0.33
CA LEU A 104 -20.17 21.20 -0.05
C LEU A 104 -19.52 20.56 -1.28
N LEU A 105 -19.41 19.23 -1.31
CA LEU A 105 -18.87 18.47 -2.44
C LEU A 105 -19.71 18.65 -3.72
N GLU A 106 -21.02 18.82 -3.58
CA GLU A 106 -21.90 19.11 -4.73
C GLU A 106 -21.70 20.51 -5.31
N LYS A 107 -21.48 21.50 -4.43
CA LYS A 107 -21.36 22.91 -4.82
C LYS A 107 -19.98 23.28 -5.34
N VAL A 108 -18.94 22.59 -4.90
CA VAL A 108 -17.56 22.92 -5.25
C VAL A 108 -17.10 22.07 -6.44
N LYS A 109 -17.00 22.71 -7.60
CA LYS A 109 -16.50 22.06 -8.81
C LYS A 109 -14.98 22.08 -8.86
N TYR A 110 -14.38 20.98 -9.32
CA TYR A 110 -12.96 20.78 -9.54
C TYR A 110 -12.75 19.93 -10.80
N GLU A 111 -12.07 20.49 -11.79
CA GLU A 111 -11.94 19.84 -13.10
C GLU A 111 -11.02 18.60 -13.10
N GLY A 112 -10.18 18.52 -12.08
CA GLY A 112 -9.28 17.38 -11.86
C GLY A 112 -7.88 17.78 -11.46
N GLY A 113 -7.14 16.84 -10.86
CA GLY A 113 -5.75 16.99 -10.45
C GLY A 113 -5.48 16.53 -9.01
N SER A 114 -4.50 17.16 -8.38
CA SER A 114 -4.03 16.75 -7.05
C SER A 114 -5.14 16.78 -5.99
N LEU A 115 -5.32 15.66 -5.29
CA LEU A 115 -6.22 15.55 -4.15
C LEU A 115 -5.98 16.66 -3.11
N LEU A 116 -4.73 16.96 -2.78
CA LEU A 116 -4.39 18.02 -1.83
C LEU A 116 -4.98 19.37 -2.24
N LYS A 117 -4.84 19.75 -3.52
CA LYS A 117 -5.38 21.03 -4.03
C LYS A 117 -6.91 21.07 -3.94
N TYR A 118 -7.57 19.94 -4.20
CA TYR A 118 -9.03 19.87 -4.08
C TYR A 118 -9.48 20.03 -2.63
N ILE A 119 -8.84 19.32 -1.68
CA ILE A 119 -9.19 19.46 -0.26
C ILE A 119 -8.89 20.89 0.25
N GLU A 120 -7.80 21.53 -0.19
CA GLU A 120 -7.53 22.96 0.14
C GLU A 120 -8.61 23.89 -0.40
N LEU A 121 -9.13 23.63 -1.60
CA LEU A 121 -10.27 24.36 -2.17
C LEU A 121 -11.52 24.17 -1.31
N LEU A 122 -11.83 22.93 -0.89
CA LEU A 122 -12.94 22.63 0.02
C LEU A 122 -12.82 23.36 1.35
N VAL A 123 -11.61 23.39 1.97
CA VAL A 123 -11.36 24.15 3.21
C VAL A 123 -11.68 25.62 3.01
N ARG A 124 -11.22 26.23 1.92
CA ARG A 124 -11.47 27.65 1.62
C ARG A 124 -12.97 27.93 1.48
N ARG A 125 -13.67 27.14 0.69
CA ARG A 125 -15.12 27.30 0.48
C ARG A 125 -15.95 27.04 1.74
N ALA A 126 -15.59 26.01 2.52
CA ALA A 126 -16.25 25.74 3.79
C ALA A 126 -16.08 26.91 4.78
N ARG A 127 -14.90 27.56 4.82
CA ARG A 127 -14.67 28.76 5.65
C ARG A 127 -15.50 29.95 5.19
N GLU A 128 -15.63 30.19 3.88
CA GLU A 128 -16.47 31.25 3.32
C GLU A 128 -17.93 31.05 3.75
N PHE A 129 -18.47 29.84 3.64
CA PHE A 129 -19.82 29.52 4.06
C PHE A 129 -20.02 29.58 5.58
N ALA A 130 -19.04 29.17 6.38
CA ALA A 130 -19.11 29.25 7.82
C ALA A 130 -19.14 30.72 8.34
N LYS A 131 -18.48 31.65 7.63
CA LYS A 131 -18.51 33.11 7.92
C LYS A 131 -19.84 33.74 7.50
N ASP A 132 -20.44 33.31 6.42
CA ASP A 132 -21.72 33.80 5.90
C ASP A 132 -22.63 32.61 5.49
N PRO A 133 -23.33 32.02 6.48
CA PRO A 133 -24.18 30.85 6.24
C PRO A 133 -25.32 31.11 5.24
N THR A 134 -25.70 32.36 5.02
CA THR A 134 -26.77 32.71 4.08
C THR A 134 -26.42 32.33 2.64
N LYS A 135 -25.15 32.30 2.31
CA LYS A 135 -24.63 31.86 1.01
C LYS A 135 -24.73 30.36 0.78
N PHE A 136 -24.93 29.59 1.83
CA PHE A 136 -25.00 28.13 1.73
C PHE A 136 -26.41 27.58 1.90
N SER A 137 -26.95 27.63 3.13
CA SER A 137 -28.29 27.20 3.51
C SER A 137 -28.60 27.68 4.92
N LYS A 138 -29.86 28.09 5.16
CA LYS A 138 -30.32 28.48 6.51
C LYS A 138 -30.47 27.29 7.48
N SER A 139 -30.44 26.05 6.98
CA SER A 139 -30.69 24.84 7.78
C SER A 139 -29.45 24.35 8.54
N VAL A 140 -28.24 24.72 8.10
CA VAL A 140 -26.99 24.22 8.70
C VAL A 140 -26.44 25.26 9.69
N ARG A 141 -26.21 24.82 10.94
CA ARG A 141 -25.65 25.69 12.00
C ARG A 141 -24.18 26.02 11.72
N PRO A 142 -23.74 27.29 11.87
CA PRO A 142 -22.34 27.69 11.68
C PRO A 142 -21.33 26.83 12.45
N ALA A 143 -21.68 26.43 13.67
CA ALA A 143 -20.84 25.56 14.51
C ALA A 143 -20.53 24.22 13.81
N SER A 144 -21.50 23.60 13.14
CA SER A 144 -21.31 22.36 12.37
C SER A 144 -20.36 22.57 11.19
N MET A 145 -20.47 23.71 10.50
CA MET A 145 -19.59 24.07 9.38
C MET A 145 -18.12 24.22 9.85
N TYR A 146 -17.87 24.85 11.01
CA TYR A 146 -16.52 25.01 11.56
C TYR A 146 -15.89 23.67 11.97
N VAL A 147 -16.69 22.69 12.43
CA VAL A 147 -16.18 21.32 12.71
C VAL A 147 -15.68 20.68 11.41
N VAL A 148 -16.45 20.78 10.31
CA VAL A 148 -16.03 20.27 8.99
C VAL A 148 -14.78 20.98 8.50
N VAL A 149 -14.68 22.31 8.64
CA VAL A 149 -13.45 23.06 8.32
C VAL A 149 -12.24 22.52 9.07
N ARG A 150 -12.39 22.20 10.37
CA ARG A 150 -11.32 21.63 11.19
C ARG A 150 -10.94 20.23 10.71
N SER A 151 -11.92 19.37 10.42
CA SER A 151 -11.70 18.02 9.90
C SER A 151 -10.95 18.06 8.57
N LEU A 152 -11.40 18.86 7.59
CA LEU A 152 -10.71 19.09 6.33
C LEU A 152 -9.29 19.63 6.53
N GLY A 153 -9.08 20.52 7.49
CA GLY A 153 -7.75 21.05 7.84
C GLY A 153 -6.78 19.99 8.34
N GLN A 154 -7.26 18.98 9.07
CA GLN A 154 -6.45 17.83 9.49
C GLN A 154 -6.09 16.94 8.30
N VAL A 155 -7.02 16.70 7.39
CA VAL A 155 -6.77 15.96 6.15
C VAL A 155 -5.68 16.67 5.34
N VAL A 156 -5.79 18.00 5.14
CA VAL A 156 -4.75 18.81 4.46
C VAL A 156 -3.37 18.62 5.10
N LYS A 157 -3.28 18.65 6.44
CA LYS A 157 -2.00 18.46 7.13
C LYS A 157 -1.38 17.10 6.82
N LYS A 158 -2.18 16.02 6.86
CA LYS A 158 -1.71 14.67 6.55
C LYS A 158 -1.29 14.52 5.09
N LEU A 159 -2.06 15.06 4.16
CA LEU A 159 -1.72 15.04 2.74
C LEU A 159 -0.46 15.86 2.41
N LYS A 160 -0.23 16.99 3.09
CA LYS A 160 1.03 17.75 2.94
C LYS A 160 2.26 16.95 3.38
N ASN A 161 2.16 16.21 4.46
CA ASN A 161 3.26 15.33 4.90
C ASN A 161 3.54 14.25 3.83
N MET A 162 2.49 13.69 3.21
CA MET A 162 2.64 12.74 2.11
C MET A 162 3.32 13.37 0.89
N GLU A 163 2.92 14.57 0.48
CA GLU A 163 3.54 15.29 -0.63
C GLU A 163 5.03 15.58 -0.40
N GLN A 164 5.43 15.92 0.83
CA GLN A 164 6.85 16.07 1.17
C GLN A 164 7.62 14.77 1.03
N THR A 165 7.01 13.65 1.39
CA THR A 165 7.60 12.32 1.23
C THR A 165 7.69 11.94 -0.26
N ASN A 166 6.63 12.20 -1.04
CA ASN A 166 6.62 12.02 -2.50
C ASN A 166 7.76 12.77 -3.16
N PHE A 167 7.98 14.03 -2.77
CA PHE A 167 9.07 14.85 -3.32
C PHE A 167 10.45 14.22 -3.07
N ARG A 168 10.71 13.73 -1.84
CA ARG A 168 11.98 13.05 -1.52
C ARG A 168 12.16 11.80 -2.39
N HIS A 169 11.10 11.03 -2.57
CA HIS A 169 11.14 9.81 -3.37
C HIS A 169 11.33 10.09 -4.86
N ARG A 170 10.68 11.12 -5.43
CA ARG A 170 10.89 11.52 -6.83
C ARG A 170 12.35 11.80 -7.12
N GLN A 171 13.05 12.51 -6.24
CA GLN A 171 14.49 12.75 -6.41
C GLN A 171 15.32 11.45 -6.34
N LYS A 172 15.00 10.54 -5.42
CA LYS A 172 15.67 9.24 -5.33
C LYS A 172 15.41 8.39 -6.57
N MET A 173 14.18 8.32 -7.04
CA MET A 173 13.80 7.52 -8.21
C MET A 173 14.41 8.06 -9.51
N SER A 174 14.50 9.37 -9.68
CA SER A 174 15.19 9.99 -10.81
C SER A 174 16.68 9.59 -10.87
N LYS A 175 17.37 9.53 -9.72
CA LYS A 175 18.76 9.03 -9.66
C LYS A 175 18.87 7.56 -10.06
N LEU A 176 17.88 6.76 -9.73
CA LEU A 176 17.82 5.34 -10.09
C LEU A 176 17.30 5.10 -11.52
N LYS A 177 17.10 6.16 -12.31
CA LYS A 177 16.58 6.11 -13.69
C LYS A 177 15.21 5.43 -13.81
N PHE A 178 14.37 5.54 -12.77
CA PHE A 178 12.96 5.22 -12.90
C PHE A 178 12.24 6.39 -13.58
N GLU A 179 11.29 6.08 -14.45
CA GLU A 179 10.41 7.07 -15.04
C GLU A 179 9.59 7.77 -13.95
N GLU A 180 9.20 9.01 -14.19
CA GLU A 180 8.32 9.73 -13.28
C GLU A 180 6.98 9.01 -13.20
N LEU A 181 6.53 8.75 -11.96
CA LEU A 181 5.40 7.89 -11.74
C LEU A 181 4.12 8.69 -11.72
N PRO A 182 3.09 8.20 -12.38
CA PRO A 182 1.76 8.76 -12.22
C PRO A 182 1.30 8.60 -10.76
N ASP A 183 0.48 9.51 -10.31
CA ASP A 183 -0.31 9.34 -9.11
C ASP A 183 -1.12 8.03 -9.24
N ALA A 184 -1.33 7.31 -8.13
CA ALA A 184 -2.15 6.12 -8.15
C ALA A 184 -3.52 6.50 -8.71
N ALA A 185 -3.80 6.01 -9.90
CA ALA A 185 -4.96 6.45 -10.65
C ALA A 185 -6.24 5.96 -9.97
N THR A 186 -7.26 6.78 -10.05
CA THR A 186 -8.62 6.34 -9.77
C THR A 186 -9.14 5.38 -10.85
N GLU A 187 -8.45 5.27 -11.97
CA GLU A 187 -8.78 4.43 -13.12
C GLU A 187 -8.18 3.02 -12.95
N PRO A 188 -9.00 1.99 -12.68
CA PRO A 188 -8.54 0.63 -12.40
C PRO A 188 -7.65 0.01 -13.48
N GLU A 189 -7.93 0.27 -14.75
CA GLU A 189 -7.20 -0.23 -15.91
C GLU A 189 -5.76 0.32 -16.02
N LYS A 190 -5.47 1.45 -15.38
CA LYS A 190 -4.11 1.98 -15.28
C LYS A 190 -3.28 1.24 -14.24
N ILE A 191 -3.95 0.65 -13.24
CA ILE A 191 -3.32 -0.10 -12.15
C ILE A 191 -3.20 -1.58 -12.48
N ILE A 192 -4.26 -2.16 -13.06
CA ILE A 192 -4.35 -3.59 -13.37
C ILE A 192 -4.57 -3.79 -14.86
N ASN A 193 -3.60 -4.40 -15.53
CA ASN A 193 -3.71 -4.80 -16.94
C ASN A 193 -2.94 -6.11 -17.17
N LYS A 194 -3.28 -6.85 -18.22
CA LYS A 194 -2.62 -8.12 -18.56
C LYS A 194 -1.12 -7.97 -18.72
N GLY A 195 -0.36 -8.70 -17.94
CA GLY A 195 1.11 -8.65 -17.94
C GLY A 195 1.68 -7.45 -17.18
N GLN A 196 0.86 -6.69 -16.46
CA GLN A 196 1.30 -5.53 -15.70
C GLN A 196 1.69 -5.93 -14.27
N LEU A 197 2.86 -5.47 -13.84
CA LEU A 197 3.29 -5.43 -12.45
C LEU A 197 3.21 -3.99 -11.95
N SER A 198 2.28 -3.73 -11.06
CA SER A 198 2.09 -2.44 -10.42
C SER A 198 2.62 -2.46 -8.99
N ILE A 199 3.41 -1.48 -8.61
CA ILE A 199 3.95 -1.37 -7.25
C ILE A 199 3.55 -0.03 -6.66
N LEU A 200 2.83 -0.06 -5.57
CA LEU A 200 2.57 1.10 -4.74
C LEU A 200 3.72 1.24 -3.73
N TYR A 201 4.54 2.26 -3.91
CA TYR A 201 5.73 2.50 -3.10
C TYR A 201 5.38 3.27 -1.82
N LEU A 202 5.45 2.59 -0.68
CA LEU A 202 4.95 3.08 0.60
C LEU A 202 6.04 3.38 1.64
N LYS A 203 7.31 3.30 1.24
CA LYS A 203 8.45 3.53 2.15
C LYS A 203 8.43 4.93 2.75
N GLY A 204 8.46 5.00 4.09
CA GLY A 204 8.58 6.27 4.82
C GLY A 204 7.32 7.12 4.88
N TYR A 205 6.17 6.57 4.51
CA TYR A 205 4.87 7.21 4.75
C TYR A 205 4.34 6.87 6.14
N GLU A 206 3.56 7.78 6.71
CA GLU A 206 2.81 7.53 7.94
C GLU A 206 1.76 6.45 7.69
N ASN A 207 1.56 5.54 8.66
CA ASN A 207 0.67 4.38 8.49
C ASN A 207 -0.78 4.77 8.18
N LEU A 208 -1.36 5.73 8.87
CA LEU A 208 -2.77 6.05 8.71
C LEU A 208 -3.10 6.65 7.31
N PRO A 209 -2.38 7.66 6.79
CA PRO A 209 -2.59 8.12 5.43
C PRO A 209 -2.31 7.05 4.37
N ALA A 210 -1.25 6.26 4.52
CA ALA A 210 -0.94 5.17 3.61
C ALA A 210 -2.05 4.12 3.59
N SER A 211 -2.55 3.72 4.78
CA SER A 211 -3.68 2.80 4.93
C SER A 211 -4.96 3.33 4.27
N ALA A 212 -5.25 4.63 4.38
CA ALA A 212 -6.42 5.22 3.75
C ALA A 212 -6.34 5.15 2.21
N ILE A 213 -5.17 5.47 1.63
CA ILE A 213 -4.95 5.38 0.18
C ILE A 213 -5.03 3.91 -0.29
N VAL A 214 -4.41 2.99 0.43
CA VAL A 214 -4.50 1.54 0.15
C VAL A 214 -5.94 1.06 0.19
N SER A 215 -6.71 1.49 1.21
CA SER A 215 -8.12 1.15 1.34
C SER A 215 -8.93 1.62 0.12
N ILE A 216 -8.77 2.89 -0.26
CA ILE A 216 -9.50 3.47 -1.41
C ILE A 216 -9.11 2.76 -2.71
N LEU A 217 -7.81 2.53 -2.93
CA LEU A 217 -7.32 1.85 -4.13
C LEU A 217 -7.89 0.43 -4.24
N LEU A 218 -7.79 -0.36 -3.18
CA LEU A 218 -8.27 -1.74 -3.18
C LEU A 218 -9.80 -1.82 -3.28
N GLU A 219 -10.52 -0.91 -2.61
CA GLU A 219 -11.99 -0.83 -2.70
C GLU A 219 -12.44 -0.51 -4.12
N ASN A 220 -11.78 0.46 -4.77
CA ASN A 220 -12.08 0.81 -6.16
C ASN A 220 -11.81 -0.35 -7.13
N LEU A 221 -10.63 -1.00 -7.03
CA LEU A 221 -10.30 -2.16 -7.84
C LEU A 221 -11.27 -3.33 -7.62
N PHE A 222 -11.66 -3.58 -6.38
CA PHE A 222 -12.57 -4.66 -6.05
C PHE A 222 -13.99 -4.39 -6.52
N LYS A 223 -14.51 -3.18 -6.29
CA LYS A 223 -15.82 -2.74 -6.78
C LYS A 223 -15.90 -2.86 -8.30
N HIS A 224 -14.86 -2.43 -8.99
CA HIS A 224 -14.77 -2.51 -10.45
C HIS A 224 -14.81 -3.97 -10.94
N ARG A 225 -14.11 -4.89 -10.28
CA ARG A 225 -14.22 -6.34 -10.58
C ARG A 225 -15.60 -6.92 -10.29
N GLN A 226 -16.33 -6.38 -9.30
CA GLN A 226 -17.70 -6.81 -9.00
C GLN A 226 -18.73 -6.32 -10.01
N GLU A 227 -18.57 -5.11 -10.52
CA GLU A 227 -19.54 -4.44 -11.38
C GLU A 227 -19.27 -4.66 -12.88
N VAL A 228 -17.99 -4.71 -13.27
CA VAL A 228 -17.56 -4.76 -14.67
C VAL A 228 -16.41 -5.74 -14.84
N GLU A 229 -16.69 -7.05 -14.66
CA GLU A 229 -15.68 -8.10 -14.63
C GLU A 229 -14.72 -8.10 -15.84
N GLU A 230 -15.17 -7.66 -17.01
CA GLU A 230 -14.42 -7.77 -18.27
C GLU A 230 -13.42 -6.63 -18.50
N GLU A 231 -13.53 -5.50 -17.79
CA GLU A 231 -12.65 -4.33 -18.03
C GLU A 231 -11.25 -4.51 -17.48
N ILE A 232 -11.10 -5.12 -16.31
CA ILE A 232 -9.77 -5.48 -15.78
C ILE A 232 -9.66 -6.98 -15.54
N PRO A 233 -8.51 -7.60 -15.85
CA PRO A 233 -8.32 -9.04 -15.63
C PRO A 233 -8.26 -9.39 -14.14
N PRO A 234 -8.44 -10.69 -13.78
CA PRO A 234 -8.11 -11.20 -12.45
C PRO A 234 -6.68 -10.84 -12.07
N PHE A 235 -6.44 -10.53 -10.79
CA PHE A 235 -5.14 -10.07 -10.32
C PHE A 235 -4.80 -10.55 -8.91
N LEU A 236 -3.51 -10.49 -8.56
CA LEU A 236 -2.98 -10.78 -7.25
C LEU A 236 -2.50 -9.51 -6.55
N THR A 237 -3.01 -9.22 -5.36
CA THR A 237 -2.47 -8.19 -4.48
C THR A 237 -1.45 -8.79 -3.52
N ILE A 238 -0.22 -8.29 -3.50
CA ILE A 238 0.85 -8.72 -2.61
C ILE A 238 1.06 -7.62 -1.57
N ILE A 239 0.90 -7.95 -0.28
CA ILE A 239 0.97 -7.00 0.83
C ILE A 239 2.20 -7.33 1.67
N GLU A 240 3.27 -6.53 1.50
CA GLU A 240 4.48 -6.64 2.33
C GLU A 240 4.25 -6.08 3.72
N GLU A 241 4.83 -6.76 4.72
CA GLU A 241 4.69 -6.44 6.12
C GLU A 241 3.23 -6.12 6.51
N ALA A 242 2.36 -7.06 6.16
CA ALA A 242 0.91 -6.90 6.22
C ALA A 242 0.38 -6.42 7.58
N HIS A 243 1.11 -6.64 8.68
CA HIS A 243 0.76 -6.14 10.00
C HIS A 243 0.69 -4.60 10.10
N ASN A 244 1.22 -3.86 9.10
CA ASN A 244 1.07 -2.40 9.02
C ASN A 244 -0.28 -1.97 8.42
N PHE A 245 -1.00 -2.87 7.73
CA PHE A 245 -2.29 -2.60 7.08
C PHE A 245 -3.45 -3.36 7.70
N ILE A 246 -3.16 -4.51 8.31
CA ILE A 246 -4.13 -5.42 8.94
C ILE A 246 -3.65 -5.85 10.33
N PRO A 247 -3.39 -4.88 11.25
CA PRO A 247 -3.00 -5.22 12.62
C PRO A 247 -4.10 -5.98 13.34
N SER A 248 -3.70 -6.78 14.34
CA SER A 248 -4.66 -7.42 15.25
C SER A 248 -5.44 -6.36 16.03
N ARG A 249 -6.66 -6.67 16.42
CA ARG A 249 -7.53 -5.75 17.19
C ARG A 249 -6.88 -5.24 18.48
N SER A 250 -5.98 -6.01 19.08
CA SER A 250 -5.22 -5.61 20.27
C SER A 250 -4.15 -4.56 19.99
N GLU A 251 -3.70 -4.45 18.75
CA GLU A 251 -2.68 -3.51 18.29
C GLU A 251 -3.24 -2.38 17.41
N ASP A 252 -4.48 -2.49 16.95
CA ASP A 252 -5.16 -1.49 16.10
C ASP A 252 -5.62 -0.29 16.94
N LYS A 253 -4.65 0.48 17.39
CA LYS A 253 -4.89 1.70 18.19
C LYS A 253 -5.55 2.82 17.37
N ASP A 254 -5.36 2.80 16.05
CA ASP A 254 -5.74 3.90 15.16
C ASP A 254 -6.90 3.53 14.23
N ASN A 255 -7.45 2.31 14.35
CA ASN A 255 -8.54 1.80 13.50
C ASN A 255 -8.25 2.01 12.00
N LEU A 256 -7.19 1.36 11.50
CA LEU A 256 -6.69 1.57 10.15
C LEU A 256 -7.73 1.25 9.07
N PRO A 257 -8.00 2.18 8.15
CA PRO A 257 -9.02 2.02 7.10
C PRO A 257 -8.84 0.77 6.23
N SER A 258 -7.59 0.34 6.00
CA SER A 258 -7.27 -0.82 5.16
C SER A 258 -7.75 -2.15 5.74
N VAL A 259 -7.95 -2.27 7.07
CA VAL A 259 -8.35 -3.52 7.71
C VAL A 259 -9.67 -4.04 7.15
N GLU A 260 -10.70 -3.20 7.13
CA GLU A 260 -12.03 -3.60 6.66
C GLU A 260 -12.04 -3.89 5.16
N THR A 261 -11.36 -3.06 4.37
CA THR A 261 -11.28 -3.25 2.92
C THR A 261 -10.54 -4.54 2.57
N ILE A 262 -9.39 -4.81 3.19
CA ILE A 262 -8.64 -6.04 2.93
C ILE A 262 -9.42 -7.26 3.43
N ARG A 263 -10.12 -7.15 4.57
CA ARG A 263 -11.00 -8.23 5.06
C ARG A 263 -12.08 -8.56 4.03
N LYS A 264 -12.76 -7.54 3.48
CA LYS A 264 -13.78 -7.72 2.43
C LYS A 264 -13.19 -8.39 1.18
N VAL A 265 -12.05 -7.90 0.69
CA VAL A 265 -11.38 -8.49 -0.48
C VAL A 265 -10.98 -9.95 -0.23
N ILE A 266 -10.48 -10.31 0.94
CA ILE A 266 -10.11 -11.68 1.27
C ILE A 266 -11.35 -12.58 1.42
N THR A 267 -12.43 -12.08 2.00
CA THR A 267 -13.65 -12.88 2.20
C THR A 267 -14.41 -13.14 0.91
N GLU A 268 -14.49 -12.16 0.02
CA GLU A 268 -15.34 -12.20 -1.16
C GLU A 268 -14.58 -12.30 -2.48
N GLY A 269 -13.31 -11.87 -2.50
CA GLY A 269 -12.53 -11.61 -3.71
C GLY A 269 -12.31 -12.82 -4.61
N ARG A 270 -12.29 -14.04 -4.04
CA ARG A 270 -12.13 -15.28 -4.80
C ARG A 270 -13.15 -15.39 -5.93
N LYS A 271 -14.40 -15.00 -5.69
CA LYS A 271 -15.48 -15.09 -6.68
C LYS A 271 -15.26 -14.15 -7.87
N PHE A 272 -14.51 -13.07 -7.65
CA PHE A 272 -14.26 -12.02 -8.63
C PHE A 272 -12.81 -12.04 -9.18
N GLY A 273 -12.06 -13.12 -8.90
CA GLY A 273 -10.69 -13.27 -9.38
C GLY A 273 -9.69 -12.33 -8.72
N THR A 274 -9.94 -11.85 -7.49
CA THR A 274 -9.01 -11.03 -6.73
C THR A 274 -8.32 -11.87 -5.66
N GLY A 275 -7.05 -12.25 -5.93
CA GLY A 275 -6.19 -12.95 -4.98
C GLY A 275 -5.47 -12.00 -4.04
N VAL A 276 -5.14 -12.46 -2.84
CA VAL A 276 -4.30 -11.71 -1.89
C VAL A 276 -3.19 -12.59 -1.35
N MET A 277 -1.97 -12.06 -1.35
CA MET A 277 -0.81 -12.67 -0.70
C MET A 277 -0.34 -11.75 0.43
N ILE A 278 -0.45 -12.22 1.68
CA ILE A 278 0.02 -11.48 2.85
C ILE A 278 1.40 -11.96 3.28
N ILE A 279 2.32 -11.03 3.52
CA ILE A 279 3.68 -11.33 3.94
C ILE A 279 3.93 -10.64 5.27
N SER A 280 4.42 -11.37 6.26
CA SER A 280 4.72 -10.80 7.57
C SER A 280 5.85 -11.52 8.30
N GLN A 281 6.64 -10.75 9.05
CA GLN A 281 7.59 -11.29 10.03
C GLN A 281 6.91 -11.58 11.38
N ARG A 282 5.70 -11.05 11.59
CA ARG A 282 4.99 -11.09 12.87
C ARG A 282 3.55 -11.51 12.69
N PRO A 283 3.28 -12.79 12.36
CA PRO A 283 1.92 -13.28 12.18
C PRO A 283 1.04 -13.08 13.43
N SER A 284 1.60 -13.11 14.64
CA SER A 284 0.85 -12.84 15.87
C SER A 284 0.29 -11.42 15.98
N ARG A 285 0.72 -10.50 15.13
CA ARG A 285 0.22 -9.11 15.06
C ARG A 285 -0.80 -8.89 13.97
N LEU A 286 -1.13 -9.90 13.20
CA LEU A 286 -2.13 -9.82 12.14
C LEU A 286 -3.55 -10.03 12.69
N ASP A 287 -4.52 -9.46 12.01
CA ASP A 287 -5.94 -9.77 12.24
C ASP A 287 -6.18 -11.27 11.99
N GLU A 288 -6.65 -11.97 13.03
CA GLU A 288 -6.82 -13.43 13.01
C GLU A 288 -7.82 -13.90 11.96
N THR A 289 -8.90 -13.12 11.75
CA THR A 289 -9.92 -13.44 10.77
C THR A 289 -9.36 -13.41 9.35
N ILE A 290 -8.51 -12.40 9.08
CA ILE A 290 -7.87 -12.25 7.77
C ILE A 290 -6.80 -13.35 7.55
N ALA A 291 -5.97 -13.61 8.57
CA ALA A 291 -4.92 -14.62 8.47
C ALA A 291 -5.48 -16.04 8.25
N SER A 292 -6.57 -16.40 8.93
CA SER A 292 -7.22 -17.71 8.79
C SER A 292 -7.91 -17.93 7.43
N GLN A 293 -8.24 -16.87 6.70
CA GLN A 293 -8.80 -16.98 5.34
C GLN A 293 -7.74 -17.27 4.26
N CYS A 294 -6.45 -17.21 4.62
CA CYS A 294 -5.38 -17.64 3.72
C CYS A 294 -5.28 -19.18 3.71
N ASN A 295 -5.96 -19.81 2.77
CA ASN A 295 -6.07 -21.27 2.69
C ASN A 295 -4.73 -21.98 2.41
N SER A 296 -3.67 -21.23 2.11
CA SER A 296 -2.33 -21.76 1.90
C SER A 296 -1.31 -20.92 2.62
N GLN A 297 -0.33 -21.58 3.22
CA GLN A 297 0.72 -20.94 3.98
C GLN A 297 2.10 -21.39 3.52
N ILE A 298 3.05 -20.47 3.50
CA ILE A 298 4.47 -20.76 3.31
C ILE A 298 5.20 -20.19 4.53
N VAL A 299 5.73 -21.06 5.36
CA VAL A 299 6.32 -20.68 6.64
C VAL A 299 7.81 -20.96 6.62
N PHE A 300 8.60 -19.89 6.77
CA PHE A 300 10.06 -19.94 6.91
C PHE A 300 10.47 -19.99 8.37
N ARG A 301 11.79 -20.02 8.61
CA ARG A 301 12.34 -20.00 9.95
C ARG A 301 11.66 -18.97 10.84
N MET A 302 11.24 -19.41 12.02
CA MET A 302 10.52 -18.60 13.00
C MET A 302 10.91 -19.05 14.41
N VAL A 303 11.48 -18.13 15.21
CA VAL A 303 11.99 -18.42 16.55
C VAL A 303 11.00 -18.00 17.64
N ASN A 304 10.23 -16.94 17.41
CA ASN A 304 9.29 -16.41 18.39
C ASN A 304 8.10 -17.36 18.58
N GLN A 305 7.88 -17.82 19.80
CA GLN A 305 6.81 -18.77 20.13
C GLN A 305 5.38 -18.24 19.90
N LYS A 306 5.15 -16.91 20.09
CA LYS A 306 3.84 -16.31 19.82
C LYS A 306 3.52 -16.37 18.34
N ASP A 307 4.51 -16.08 17.49
CA ASP A 307 4.37 -16.12 16.04
C ASP A 307 4.17 -17.57 15.54
N GLN A 308 4.91 -18.54 16.10
CA GLN A 308 4.71 -19.97 15.80
C GLN A 308 3.29 -20.42 16.12
N ARG A 309 2.78 -20.08 17.32
CA ARG A 309 1.40 -20.42 17.72
C ARG A 309 0.35 -19.78 16.81
N ALA A 310 0.53 -18.51 16.45
CA ALA A 310 -0.37 -17.84 15.53
C ALA A 310 -0.40 -18.55 14.17
N THR A 311 0.76 -18.89 13.62
CA THR A 311 0.88 -19.60 12.35
C THR A 311 0.19 -20.97 12.37
N THR A 312 0.35 -21.75 13.46
CA THR A 312 -0.27 -23.08 13.60
C THR A 312 -1.78 -22.96 13.80
N ARG A 313 -2.24 -21.98 14.60
CA ARG A 313 -3.66 -21.73 14.83
C ARG A 313 -4.40 -21.37 13.56
N ASP A 314 -3.78 -20.54 12.72
CA ASP A 314 -4.39 -20.00 11.51
C ASP A 314 -4.25 -20.93 10.29
N SER A 315 -3.64 -22.12 10.47
CA SER A 315 -3.45 -23.12 9.42
C SER A 315 -4.31 -24.36 9.65
N GLU A 316 -4.99 -24.81 8.61
CA GLU A 316 -5.73 -26.07 8.63
C GLU A 316 -4.82 -27.31 8.52
N THR A 317 -3.61 -27.17 7.98
CA THR A 317 -2.76 -28.28 7.57
C THR A 317 -1.37 -28.30 8.18
N LEU A 318 -0.91 -27.20 8.78
CA LEU A 318 0.37 -27.13 9.48
C LEU A 318 0.22 -27.79 10.87
N SER A 319 0.87 -28.93 11.07
CA SER A 319 0.78 -29.65 12.34
C SER A 319 1.58 -28.96 13.46
N VAL A 320 1.27 -29.33 14.71
CA VAL A 320 2.08 -28.88 15.87
C VAL A 320 3.53 -29.38 15.76
N ASP A 321 3.75 -30.54 15.17
CA ASP A 321 5.10 -31.10 14.99
C ASP A 321 5.87 -30.35 13.89
N ASP A 322 5.19 -29.94 12.81
CA ASP A 322 5.79 -29.04 11.82
C ASP A 322 6.24 -27.72 12.48
N SER A 323 5.40 -27.16 13.36
CA SER A 323 5.73 -25.91 14.03
C SER A 323 6.98 -25.98 14.93
N LYS A 324 7.25 -27.14 15.53
CA LYS A 324 8.47 -27.39 16.33
C LYS A 324 9.75 -27.36 15.49
N GLN A 325 9.64 -27.59 14.18
CA GLN A 325 10.79 -27.56 13.25
C GLN A 325 11.13 -26.14 12.82
N LEU A 326 10.18 -25.19 12.87
CA LEU A 326 10.34 -23.82 12.36
C LEU A 326 11.59 -23.08 12.91
N PRO A 327 11.97 -23.20 14.20
CA PRO A 327 13.18 -22.57 14.71
C PRO A 327 14.47 -23.09 14.09
N ASN A 328 14.47 -24.35 13.66
CA ASN A 328 15.65 -25.06 13.19
C ASN A 328 15.85 -25.00 11.67
N LEU A 329 14.91 -24.42 10.94
CA LEU A 329 15.02 -24.25 9.50
C LEU A 329 16.21 -23.37 9.15
N ALA A 330 16.96 -23.74 8.11
CA ALA A 330 18.03 -22.90 7.56
C ALA A 330 17.45 -21.76 6.72
N ASN A 331 18.28 -20.80 6.36
CA ASN A 331 17.88 -19.71 5.45
C ASN A 331 17.45 -20.28 4.09
N GLY A 332 16.29 -19.83 3.62
CA GLY A 332 15.69 -20.33 2.39
C GLY A 332 14.96 -21.68 2.55
N GLN A 333 14.96 -22.29 3.74
CA GLN A 333 14.11 -23.44 4.03
C GLN A 333 12.76 -22.97 4.56
N GLY A 334 11.70 -23.64 4.11
CA GLY A 334 10.33 -23.36 4.53
C GLY A 334 9.46 -24.61 4.45
N ILE A 335 8.26 -24.49 5.00
CA ILE A 335 7.21 -25.50 4.92
C ILE A 335 6.04 -24.85 4.16
N ILE A 336 5.59 -25.51 3.09
CA ILE A 336 4.38 -25.15 2.37
C ILE A 336 3.25 -26.05 2.88
N SER A 337 2.12 -25.44 3.21
CA SER A 337 0.93 -26.15 3.67
C SER A 337 -0.34 -25.53 3.11
N GLY A 338 -1.47 -26.22 3.22
CA GLY A 338 -2.77 -25.74 2.74
C GLY A 338 -3.13 -26.26 1.36
N GLN A 339 -4.04 -25.55 0.70
CA GLN A 339 -4.71 -26.06 -0.52
C GLN A 339 -3.84 -26.04 -1.79
N VAL A 340 -2.66 -25.40 -1.77
CA VAL A 340 -1.69 -25.45 -2.89
C VAL A 340 -0.90 -26.76 -2.93
N VAL A 341 -0.96 -27.56 -1.86
CA VAL A 341 -0.31 -28.87 -1.72
C VAL A 341 -1.24 -29.84 -1.01
N ASN A 342 -1.07 -31.16 -1.23
CA ASN A 342 -1.92 -32.16 -0.61
C ASN A 342 -1.54 -32.47 0.86
N PHE A 343 -0.34 -32.07 1.28
CA PHE A 343 0.21 -32.27 2.63
C PHE A 343 1.31 -31.26 2.88
N SER A 344 1.69 -31.06 4.13
CA SER A 344 2.81 -30.15 4.48
C SER A 344 4.10 -30.63 3.80
N LEU A 345 4.70 -29.71 3.01
CA LEU A 345 5.86 -30.02 2.18
C LEU A 345 7.05 -29.15 2.58
N PRO A 346 8.13 -29.72 3.12
CA PRO A 346 9.39 -29.00 3.29
C PRO A 346 9.98 -28.60 1.93
N VAL A 347 10.44 -27.38 1.82
CA VAL A 347 11.01 -26.82 0.58
C VAL A 347 12.30 -26.06 0.85
N GLN A 348 13.19 -26.11 -0.14
CA GLN A 348 14.37 -25.25 -0.20
C GLN A 348 14.22 -24.29 -1.38
N ILE A 349 14.25 -22.99 -1.12
CA ILE A 349 14.18 -22.01 -2.18
C ILE A 349 15.57 -21.83 -2.79
N LYS A 350 15.64 -21.98 -4.09
CA LYS A 350 16.84 -21.67 -4.84
C LYS A 350 16.97 -20.15 -4.95
N PHE A 351 18.04 -19.60 -4.43
CA PHE A 351 18.44 -18.21 -4.66
C PHE A 351 18.80 -18.02 -6.14
N ASP A 352 18.27 -16.97 -6.72
CA ASP A 352 18.51 -16.62 -8.12
C ASP A 352 18.99 -15.16 -8.20
N ALA A 353 20.30 -15.00 -8.35
CA ALA A 353 20.94 -13.68 -8.42
C ALA A 353 20.50 -12.88 -9.66
N ASP A 354 20.03 -13.58 -10.71
CA ASP A 354 19.59 -12.92 -11.94
C ASP A 354 18.26 -12.16 -11.76
N LEU A 355 17.50 -12.46 -10.69
CA LEU A 355 16.26 -11.77 -10.39
C LEU A 355 16.45 -10.45 -9.62
N ILE A 356 17.65 -10.14 -9.15
CA ILE A 356 17.89 -9.02 -8.23
C ILE A 356 19.00 -8.12 -8.80
N ASN A 357 18.81 -6.83 -8.73
CA ASN A 357 19.91 -5.87 -8.83
C ASN A 357 20.28 -5.46 -7.40
N ASP A 358 21.35 -6.02 -6.86
CA ASP A 358 21.82 -5.80 -5.49
C ASP A 358 22.30 -4.36 -5.24
N ASP A 359 22.61 -3.59 -6.29
CA ASP A 359 22.99 -2.17 -6.18
C ASP A 359 21.83 -1.28 -5.74
N ILE A 360 20.59 -1.81 -5.74
CA ILE A 360 19.38 -1.04 -5.39
C ILE A 360 18.71 -1.64 -4.16
N GLY A 361 18.59 -0.81 -3.14
CA GLY A 361 17.91 -1.18 -1.90
C GLY A 361 18.85 -1.60 -0.75
N ASN A 362 20.04 -2.08 -1.05
CA ASN A 362 21.09 -2.35 -0.08
C ASN A 362 22.12 -1.21 -0.13
N GLU A 363 21.86 -0.10 0.58
CA GLU A 363 22.88 0.91 0.78
C GLU A 363 24.00 0.28 1.61
N ASN A 364 25.19 0.15 1.02
CA ASN A 364 26.38 -0.17 1.81
C ASN A 364 26.71 1.06 2.66
N PHE A 365 26.34 1.01 3.93
CA PHE A 365 26.51 2.13 4.85
C PHE A 365 27.97 2.49 5.07
N ILE A 366 28.90 1.54 4.95
CA ILE A 366 30.35 1.79 5.05
C ILE A 366 30.77 2.65 3.87
N THR A 367 30.48 2.23 2.65
CA THR A 367 30.77 2.99 1.42
C THR A 367 30.07 4.36 1.39
N ALA A 368 28.84 4.44 1.93
CA ALA A 368 28.13 5.70 2.04
C ALA A 368 28.83 6.69 3.01
N VAL A 369 29.43 6.19 4.09
CA VAL A 369 30.23 6.99 5.04
C VAL A 369 31.57 7.37 4.43
N GLU A 370 32.27 6.44 3.78
CA GLU A 370 33.54 6.71 3.09
C GLU A 370 33.42 7.84 2.04
N ASN A 371 32.32 7.86 1.29
CA ASN A 371 32.04 8.87 0.28
C ASN A 371 31.28 10.09 0.83
N TRP A 372 31.13 10.23 2.16
CA TRP A 372 30.29 11.28 2.75
C TRP A 372 30.77 12.68 2.44
N ASP A 373 32.07 12.91 2.46
CA ASP A 373 32.72 14.21 2.24
C ASP A 373 33.12 14.47 0.79
N ASP A 374 32.81 13.53 -0.11
CA ASP A 374 33.04 13.72 -1.53
C ASP A 374 32.33 14.99 -2.05
N LYS A 375 33.03 15.77 -2.87
CA LYS A 375 32.55 17.08 -3.37
C LYS A 375 31.19 17.00 -4.09
N GLU A 376 30.98 15.93 -4.84
CA GLU A 376 29.74 15.68 -5.57
C GLU A 376 28.58 15.37 -4.58
N SER A 377 28.83 14.51 -3.61
CA SER A 377 27.89 14.15 -2.54
C SER A 377 27.51 15.38 -1.67
N VAL A 378 28.47 16.22 -1.33
CA VAL A 378 28.23 17.50 -0.61
C VAL A 378 27.38 18.45 -1.44
N LYS A 379 27.69 18.61 -2.74
CA LYS A 379 26.94 19.47 -3.66
C LYS A 379 25.49 18.99 -3.82
N GLN A 380 25.28 17.69 -3.97
CA GLN A 380 23.94 17.09 -4.07
C GLN A 380 23.12 17.29 -2.79
N ARG A 381 23.73 17.10 -1.60
CA ARG A 381 23.06 17.36 -0.30
C ARG A 381 22.65 18.81 -0.14
N LYS A 382 23.54 19.77 -0.48
CA LYS A 382 23.23 21.19 -0.43
C LYS A 382 22.10 21.58 -1.38
N LYS A 383 22.11 21.04 -2.61
CA LYS A 383 21.02 21.24 -3.57
C LYS A 383 19.71 20.71 -3.02
N PHE A 384 19.72 19.46 -2.50
CA PHE A 384 18.55 18.83 -1.90
C PHE A 384 17.99 19.67 -0.75
N ALA A 385 18.84 20.11 0.19
CA ALA A 385 18.42 20.94 1.32
C ALA A 385 17.77 22.26 0.86
N LYS A 386 18.32 22.89 -0.18
CA LYS A 386 17.77 24.12 -0.76
C LYS A 386 16.41 23.90 -1.42
N ASP A 387 16.28 22.84 -2.22
CA ASP A 387 15.03 22.50 -2.88
C ASP A 387 13.94 22.15 -1.88
N PHE A 388 14.29 21.38 -0.84
CA PHE A 388 13.38 21.02 0.26
C PHE A 388 12.95 22.24 1.08
N SER A 389 13.86 23.17 1.39
CA SER A 389 13.53 24.40 2.12
C SER A 389 12.63 25.34 1.32
N ASN A 390 12.76 25.38 -0.01
CA ASN A 390 11.90 26.18 -0.87
C ASN A 390 10.45 25.66 -0.84
N ILE A 391 10.24 24.34 -0.85
CA ILE A 391 8.90 23.74 -0.74
C ILE A 391 8.28 24.02 0.62
N THR A 392 9.04 23.87 1.70
CA THR A 392 8.55 24.13 3.07
C THR A 392 8.35 25.62 3.35
N SER A 393 9.10 26.52 2.71
CA SER A 393 8.96 27.97 2.86
C SER A 393 7.76 28.53 2.10
N ILE A 394 7.38 27.97 0.98
CA ILE A 394 6.15 28.30 0.24
C ILE A 394 4.94 28.02 1.12
N ASP A 395 4.96 26.91 1.87
CA ASP A 395 3.89 26.56 2.80
C ASP A 395 3.81 27.51 4.02
N ARG A 396 4.93 27.95 4.57
CA ARG A 396 4.94 28.91 5.69
C ARG A 396 4.36 30.28 5.33
N ARG A 397 4.61 30.78 4.11
CA ARG A 397 4.04 32.05 3.63
C ARG A 397 2.55 31.97 3.34
N ARG A 398 2.01 30.76 3.06
CA ARG A 398 0.57 30.53 2.81
C ARG A 398 -0.21 30.18 4.08
N ALA A 399 0.44 29.80 5.17
CA ALA A 399 -0.19 29.48 6.45
C ALA A 399 -0.54 30.70 7.31
N ASN A 400 -0.07 31.89 6.92
CA ASN A 400 -0.35 33.18 7.59
C ASN A 400 -1.51 33.95 6.94
N TRP A 401 -2.41 33.25 6.24
CA TRP A 401 -3.67 33.82 5.72
C TRP A 401 -4.90 33.23 6.38
#